data_84df6bfa797777814140cef2668f0cff
#
_entry.id   84df6bfa797777814140cef2668f0cff
#
_cell.length_a   1.000
_cell.length_b   1.000
_cell.length_c   1.000
_cell.angle_alpha   90.00
_cell.angle_beta   90.00
_cell.angle_gamma   90.00
#
_symmetry.space_group_name_H-M   'P 1'
#
loop_
_entity.id
_entity.type
_entity.pdbx_description
1 polymer ?
#
loop_
_entity_poly.entity_id
_entity_poly.type
_entity_poly.pdbx_seq_one_letter_code
_entity_poly.pdbx_strand_id
1 'polypeptide(L)'
;TVHGKLSALADSIERAERAVSELKPNNQARIIWADSVPKATPWALVYLPGFTATYMEGEPIHREFAERYGCNLYVPRWRDHGLEVENKLLHYHPDSVLETAAHALAVGQRLGEKVVLMSTSTGGTLSLLLAAQLPEQVDGIIAFSPNVEIKSGSATILTMPWGLHIARWMMGGKQRSFEAEASFKKYWYNRYRLEGLVQLQNLVEHSMLPETFQAVQAPFFLGYYYKNEAEQDEVVSIPAMLDMYEQLGTPDTLKRQVAFPNVANHALASEVVSEDLESVRREVFRFAEEALGLSPLPQRARPLHKAAQ
;
A
#
# COMPACT_ATOMS: atom_id res chain seq x y z
N THR A 1 0.58 -17.23 -13.00
CA THR A 1 0.04 -18.13 -11.95
C THR A 1 1.21 -18.71 -11.15
N VAL A 2 1.19 -18.52 -9.83
CA VAL A 2 2.22 -19.07 -8.92
C VAL A 2 1.87 -20.52 -8.61
N HIS A 3 2.76 -21.48 -8.93
CA HIS A 3 2.54 -22.90 -8.72
C HIS A 3 3.52 -23.49 -7.69
N GLY A 4 3.19 -24.63 -7.11
CA GLY A 4 4.06 -25.38 -6.16
C GLY A 4 3.54 -25.40 -4.72
N LYS A 5 4.30 -25.99 -3.81
CA LYS A 5 4.01 -26.02 -2.36
C LYS A 5 4.25 -24.62 -1.77
N LEU A 6 3.52 -24.26 -0.71
CA LEU A 6 3.67 -22.96 -0.04
C LEU A 6 5.07 -22.72 0.52
N SER A 7 5.73 -23.76 1.02
CA SER A 7 7.14 -23.68 1.44
C SER A 7 8.07 -23.31 0.27
N ALA A 8 7.87 -23.91 -0.90
CA ALA A 8 8.67 -23.61 -2.09
C ALA A 8 8.41 -22.17 -2.61
N LEU A 9 7.20 -21.64 -2.42
CA LEU A 9 6.87 -20.24 -2.71
C LEU A 9 7.65 -19.31 -1.78
N ALA A 10 7.65 -19.56 -0.47
CA ALA A 10 8.41 -18.77 0.49
C ALA A 10 9.91 -18.80 0.19
N ASP A 11 10.47 -19.98 -0.06
CA ASP A 11 11.87 -20.15 -0.43
C ASP A 11 12.23 -19.41 -1.73
N SER A 12 11.30 -19.34 -2.67
CA SER A 12 11.50 -18.62 -3.94
C SER A 12 11.56 -17.10 -3.72
N ILE A 13 10.63 -16.56 -2.92
CA ILE A 13 10.59 -15.12 -2.56
C ILE A 13 11.90 -14.78 -1.81
N GLU A 14 12.26 -15.56 -0.80
CA GLU A 14 13.45 -15.30 0.00
C GLU A 14 14.73 -15.34 -0.85
N ARG A 15 14.86 -16.31 -1.77
CA ARG A 15 16.00 -16.38 -2.69
C ARG A 15 16.05 -15.18 -3.64
N ALA A 16 14.90 -14.76 -4.16
CA ALA A 16 14.82 -13.59 -5.04
C ALA A 16 15.27 -12.33 -4.30
N GLU A 17 14.82 -12.14 -3.07
CA GLU A 17 15.20 -10.97 -2.27
C GLU A 17 16.67 -11.02 -1.81
N ARG A 18 17.22 -12.17 -1.48
CA ARG A 18 18.65 -12.32 -1.18
C ARG A 18 19.56 -12.02 -2.38
N ALA A 19 19.05 -12.15 -3.59
CA ALA A 19 19.80 -11.82 -4.81
C ALA A 19 19.77 -10.33 -5.15
N VAL A 20 18.97 -9.52 -4.44
CA VAL A 20 18.89 -8.08 -4.67
C VAL A 20 20.11 -7.40 -4.07
N SER A 21 20.90 -6.74 -4.92
CA SER A 21 22.02 -5.92 -4.46
C SER A 21 21.53 -4.65 -3.78
N GLU A 22 22.32 -4.14 -2.83
CA GLU A 22 22.07 -2.85 -2.17
C GLU A 22 20.73 -2.75 -1.44
N LEU A 23 20.13 -3.89 -1.08
CA LEU A 23 18.90 -3.93 -0.29
C LEU A 23 19.16 -3.41 1.12
N LYS A 24 18.39 -2.40 1.53
CA LYS A 24 18.43 -1.90 2.91
C LYS A 24 17.99 -2.99 3.88
N PRO A 25 18.62 -3.09 5.06
CA PRO A 25 18.21 -4.05 6.08
C PRO A 25 16.71 -3.96 6.37
N ASN A 26 16.07 -5.11 6.48
CA ASN A 26 14.63 -5.24 6.79
C ASN A 26 13.65 -4.73 5.72
N ASN A 27 14.07 -4.41 4.50
CA ASN A 27 13.18 -3.91 3.45
C ASN A 27 12.77 -4.98 2.41
N GLN A 28 13.18 -6.24 2.60
CA GLN A 28 12.82 -7.33 1.70
C GLN A 28 11.33 -7.67 1.70
N ALA A 29 10.83 -8.13 0.57
CA ALA A 29 9.53 -8.79 0.50
C ALA A 29 9.51 -10.06 1.39
N ARG A 30 8.36 -10.36 2.00
CA ARG A 30 8.25 -11.51 2.91
C ARG A 30 6.83 -12.01 3.08
N ILE A 31 6.70 -13.28 3.42
CA ILE A 31 5.46 -13.87 3.93
C ILE A 31 5.57 -13.95 5.45
N ILE A 32 4.54 -13.48 6.14
CA ILE A 32 4.36 -13.65 7.58
C ILE A 32 3.24 -14.67 7.75
N TRP A 33 3.59 -15.83 8.28
CA TRP A 33 2.66 -16.93 8.44
C TRP A 33 1.78 -16.77 9.67
N ALA A 34 0.52 -17.11 9.54
CA ALA A 34 -0.42 -17.15 10.67
C ALA A 34 -0.13 -18.32 11.63
N ASP A 35 0.60 -19.35 11.16
CA ASP A 35 0.97 -20.53 11.93
C ASP A 35 2.46 -20.89 11.69
N SER A 36 3.03 -21.69 12.55
CA SER A 36 4.42 -22.20 12.42
C SER A 36 4.64 -23.08 11.19
N VAL A 37 3.59 -23.68 10.66
CA VAL A 37 3.62 -24.51 9.44
C VAL A 37 2.97 -23.75 8.29
N PRO A 38 3.67 -23.57 7.15
CA PRO A 38 3.11 -22.95 5.96
C PRO A 38 1.87 -23.68 5.44
N LYS A 39 0.69 -23.09 5.62
CA LYS A 39 -0.60 -23.56 5.12
C LYS A 39 -1.45 -22.40 4.67
N ALA A 40 -2.37 -22.62 3.72
CA ALA A 40 -3.35 -21.63 3.35
C ALA A 40 -4.31 -21.35 4.52
N THR A 41 -4.78 -20.14 4.61
CA THR A 41 -5.75 -19.66 5.61
C THR A 41 -7.07 -19.30 4.92
N PRO A 42 -8.21 -19.20 5.62
CA PRO A 42 -9.46 -18.75 4.99
C PRO A 42 -9.33 -17.37 4.34
N TRP A 43 -8.52 -16.48 4.94
CA TRP A 43 -8.22 -15.16 4.40
C TRP A 43 -6.72 -14.93 4.36
N ALA A 44 -6.24 -14.31 3.30
CA ALA A 44 -4.87 -13.76 3.22
C ALA A 44 -4.94 -12.24 3.17
N LEU A 45 -3.94 -11.59 3.76
CA LEU A 45 -3.73 -10.17 3.66
C LEU A 45 -2.53 -9.90 2.76
N VAL A 46 -2.69 -9.00 1.78
CA VAL A 46 -1.59 -8.47 0.98
C VAL A 46 -1.48 -6.98 1.27
N TYR A 47 -0.31 -6.52 1.74
CA TYR A 47 -0.09 -5.11 1.98
C TYR A 47 0.69 -4.47 0.83
N LEU A 48 0.12 -3.47 0.17
CA LEU A 48 0.72 -2.74 -0.94
C LEU A 48 1.19 -1.34 -0.48
N PRO A 49 2.50 -1.08 -0.37
CA PRO A 49 3.02 0.20 0.10
C PRO A 49 2.90 1.31 -0.96
N GLY A 50 3.13 2.55 -0.51
CA GLY A 50 3.13 3.74 -1.35
C GLY A 50 4.43 3.97 -2.11
N PHE A 51 4.46 5.07 -2.86
CA PHE A 51 5.64 5.57 -3.54
C PHE A 51 6.71 5.98 -2.54
N THR A 52 7.93 5.56 -2.73
CA THR A 52 9.10 5.71 -1.84
C THR A 52 9.13 4.78 -0.62
N ALA A 53 8.01 4.18 -0.23
CA ALA A 53 7.83 3.42 1.00
C ALA A 53 8.12 1.93 0.85
N THR A 54 8.25 1.26 1.99
CA THR A 54 8.28 -0.20 2.11
C THR A 54 7.25 -0.67 3.14
N TYR A 55 7.31 -1.90 3.58
CA TYR A 55 6.31 -2.54 4.45
C TYR A 55 6.00 -1.77 5.75
N MET A 56 6.95 -1.00 6.26
CA MET A 56 6.82 -0.23 7.51
C MET A 56 5.71 0.83 7.46
N GLU A 57 5.31 1.20 6.25
CA GLU A 57 4.21 2.15 6.05
C GLU A 57 2.85 1.60 6.56
N GLY A 58 2.69 0.29 6.63
CA GLY A 58 1.50 -0.37 7.20
C GLY A 58 1.71 -1.01 8.56
N GLU A 59 2.94 -1.00 9.10
CA GLU A 59 3.26 -1.56 10.42
C GLU A 59 2.86 -0.58 11.53
N PRO A 60 2.10 -1.00 12.56
CA PRO A 60 1.77 -2.38 12.92
C PRO A 60 0.40 -2.86 12.39
N ILE A 61 -0.40 -2.02 11.77
CA ILE A 61 -1.82 -2.30 11.48
C ILE A 61 -2.01 -3.57 10.64
N HIS A 62 -1.22 -3.75 9.59
CA HIS A 62 -1.32 -4.95 8.73
C HIS A 62 -0.94 -6.24 9.50
N ARG A 63 0.06 -6.18 10.39
CA ARG A 63 0.47 -7.33 11.22
C ARG A 63 -0.62 -7.66 12.24
N GLU A 64 -1.10 -6.67 12.97
CA GLU A 64 -2.16 -6.85 13.97
C GLU A 64 -3.47 -7.36 13.35
N PHE A 65 -3.80 -6.90 12.14
CA PHE A 65 -4.91 -7.45 11.37
C PHE A 65 -4.70 -8.94 11.08
N ALA A 66 -3.54 -9.29 10.54
CA ALA A 66 -3.22 -10.68 10.22
C ALA A 66 -3.25 -11.58 11.46
N GLU A 67 -2.68 -11.13 12.57
CA GLU A 67 -2.68 -11.85 13.85
C GLU A 67 -4.10 -11.98 14.43
N ARG A 68 -4.91 -10.92 14.38
CA ARG A 68 -6.26 -10.91 14.94
C ARG A 68 -7.19 -11.90 14.24
N TYR A 69 -7.07 -12.00 12.92
CA TYR A 69 -7.97 -12.82 12.10
C TYR A 69 -7.34 -14.12 11.60
N GLY A 70 -6.09 -14.40 11.96
CA GLY A 70 -5.40 -15.61 11.55
C GLY A 70 -5.10 -15.66 10.05
N CYS A 71 -4.80 -14.53 9.44
CA CYS A 71 -4.45 -14.42 8.04
C CYS A 71 -2.96 -14.64 7.82
N ASN A 72 -2.57 -15.34 6.76
CA ASN A 72 -1.24 -15.18 6.21
C ASN A 72 -1.11 -13.76 5.65
N LEU A 73 0.03 -13.11 5.88
CA LEU A 73 0.31 -11.77 5.37
C LEU A 73 1.46 -11.82 4.37
N TYR A 74 1.27 -11.25 3.20
CA TYR A 74 2.34 -11.00 2.24
C TYR A 74 2.58 -9.50 2.10
N VAL A 75 3.84 -9.09 2.25
CA VAL A 75 4.31 -7.74 1.99
C VAL A 75 5.32 -7.78 0.85
N PRO A 76 4.92 -7.38 -0.37
CA PRO A 76 5.82 -7.28 -1.51
C PRO A 76 6.79 -6.11 -1.33
N ARG A 77 7.84 -6.09 -2.12
CA ARG A 77 8.72 -4.94 -2.32
C ARG A 77 8.63 -4.53 -3.80
N TRP A 78 8.38 -3.26 -4.05
CA TRP A 78 8.50 -2.72 -5.39
C TRP A 78 9.95 -2.82 -5.87
N ARG A 79 10.15 -3.10 -7.15
CA ARG A 79 11.48 -3.38 -7.72
C ARG A 79 12.55 -2.34 -7.33
N ASP A 80 12.22 -1.05 -7.39
CA ASP A 80 13.16 0.04 -7.13
C ASP A 80 13.05 0.62 -5.71
N HIS A 81 12.37 -0.07 -4.78
CA HIS A 81 12.18 0.38 -3.41
C HIS A 81 13.06 -0.40 -2.42
N GLY A 82 13.31 0.23 -1.27
CA GLY A 82 14.10 -0.40 -0.21
C GLY A 82 15.57 -0.57 -0.53
N LEU A 83 16.12 0.16 -1.49
CA LEU A 83 17.52 0.05 -1.94
C LEU A 83 18.36 1.24 -1.45
N GLU A 84 19.65 0.98 -1.21
CA GLU A 84 20.65 2.04 -0.94
C GLU A 84 21.47 2.35 -2.20
N VAL A 85 20.80 2.95 -3.17
CA VAL A 85 21.36 3.38 -4.46
C VAL A 85 21.40 4.89 -4.56
N GLU A 86 22.32 5.46 -5.38
CA GLU A 86 22.44 6.89 -5.57
C GLU A 86 21.20 7.50 -6.25
N ASN A 87 20.73 6.87 -7.32
CA ASN A 87 19.64 7.37 -8.17
C ASN A 87 18.33 6.64 -7.86
N LYS A 88 17.83 6.80 -6.63
CA LYS A 88 16.58 6.17 -6.17
C LYS A 88 15.41 6.52 -7.09
N LEU A 89 14.61 5.53 -7.48
CA LEU A 89 13.44 5.62 -8.36
C LEU A 89 13.73 6.15 -9.78
N LEU A 90 14.97 6.07 -10.25
CA LEU A 90 15.30 6.43 -11.64
C LEU A 90 14.60 5.51 -12.65
N HIS A 91 14.45 4.23 -12.30
CA HIS A 91 13.86 3.20 -13.15
C HIS A 91 12.43 2.81 -12.74
N TYR A 92 11.82 3.61 -11.85
CA TYR A 92 10.40 3.42 -11.49
C TYR A 92 9.54 3.53 -12.75
N HIS A 93 8.70 2.52 -12.99
CA HIS A 93 7.83 2.46 -14.15
C HIS A 93 6.47 1.87 -13.80
N PRO A 94 5.35 2.43 -14.29
CA PRO A 94 3.99 1.95 -14.02
C PRO A 94 3.82 0.45 -14.27
N ASP A 95 4.31 -0.07 -15.40
CA ASP A 95 4.16 -1.50 -15.74
C ASP A 95 4.85 -2.40 -14.72
N SER A 96 6.07 -2.02 -14.26
CA SER A 96 6.81 -2.81 -13.28
C SER A 96 6.12 -2.88 -11.92
N VAL A 97 5.50 -1.79 -11.46
CA VAL A 97 4.79 -1.80 -10.18
C VAL A 97 3.45 -2.51 -10.30
N LEU A 98 2.75 -2.37 -11.42
CA LEU A 98 1.51 -3.10 -11.69
C LEU A 98 1.77 -4.62 -11.82
N GLU A 99 2.83 -5.03 -12.51
CA GLU A 99 3.27 -6.43 -12.57
C GLU A 99 3.58 -6.98 -11.17
N THR A 100 4.31 -6.21 -10.36
CA THR A 100 4.62 -6.61 -8.98
C THR A 100 3.35 -6.70 -8.11
N ALA A 101 2.40 -5.78 -8.28
CA ALA A 101 1.13 -5.79 -7.56
C ALA A 101 0.25 -6.99 -7.99
N ALA A 102 0.18 -7.29 -9.29
CA ALA A 102 -0.52 -8.47 -9.80
C ALA A 102 0.13 -9.78 -9.31
N HIS A 103 1.46 -9.82 -9.26
CA HIS A 103 2.17 -10.95 -8.65
C HIS A 103 1.86 -11.08 -7.16
N ALA A 104 1.80 -9.94 -6.43
CA ALA A 104 1.46 -9.94 -5.01
C ALA A 104 0.04 -10.47 -4.76
N LEU A 105 -0.94 -10.10 -5.57
CA LEU A 105 -2.28 -10.66 -5.53
C LEU A 105 -2.25 -12.18 -5.79
N ALA A 106 -1.52 -12.64 -6.81
CA ALA A 106 -1.38 -14.07 -7.10
C ALA A 106 -0.69 -14.85 -5.96
N VAL A 107 0.25 -14.23 -5.24
CA VAL A 107 0.79 -14.80 -3.99
C VAL A 107 -0.30 -14.85 -2.93
N GLY A 108 -1.05 -13.78 -2.72
CA GLY A 108 -2.17 -13.74 -1.77
C GLY A 108 -3.17 -14.87 -1.98
N GLN A 109 -3.55 -15.14 -3.22
CA GLN A 109 -4.45 -16.24 -3.61
C GLN A 109 -3.89 -17.64 -3.33
N ARG A 110 -2.59 -17.78 -3.17
CA ARG A 110 -1.96 -19.02 -2.71
C ARG A 110 -1.94 -19.12 -1.19
N LEU A 111 -1.90 -17.98 -0.52
CA LEU A 111 -1.82 -17.88 0.93
C LEU A 111 -3.18 -17.99 1.62
N GLY A 112 -4.28 -17.68 0.92
CA GLY A 112 -5.63 -17.76 1.45
C GLY A 112 -6.68 -18.07 0.37
N GLU A 113 -7.86 -18.48 0.82
CA GLU A 113 -9.02 -18.71 -0.06
C GLU A 113 -9.61 -17.38 -0.54
N LYS A 114 -9.56 -16.35 0.31
CA LYS A 114 -9.98 -14.98 0.06
C LYS A 114 -8.83 -14.02 0.29
N VAL A 115 -8.82 -12.90 -0.43
CA VAL A 115 -7.73 -11.93 -0.37
C VAL A 115 -8.25 -10.53 -0.04
N VAL A 116 -7.71 -9.96 1.04
CA VAL A 116 -7.84 -8.54 1.35
C VAL A 116 -6.57 -7.81 0.88
N LEU A 117 -6.74 -6.75 0.10
CA LEU A 117 -5.69 -5.80 -0.20
C LEU A 117 -5.72 -4.67 0.82
N MET A 118 -4.68 -4.54 1.64
CA MET A 118 -4.46 -3.37 2.48
C MET A 118 -3.36 -2.54 1.86
N SER A 119 -3.52 -1.22 1.81
CA SER A 119 -2.64 -0.40 0.98
C SER A 119 -2.57 1.04 1.46
N THR A 120 -1.48 1.72 1.12
CA THR A 120 -1.31 3.15 1.35
C THR A 120 -0.90 3.85 0.05
N SER A 121 -1.47 5.05 -0.20
CA SER A 121 -1.04 5.94 -1.29
C SER A 121 -1.07 5.26 -2.66
N THR A 122 0.05 5.14 -3.35
CA THR A 122 0.18 4.44 -4.65
C THR A 122 -0.21 2.96 -4.56
N GLY A 123 0.00 2.32 -3.40
CA GLY A 123 -0.56 0.99 -3.15
C GLY A 123 -2.08 0.95 -3.30
N GLY A 124 -2.77 2.03 -2.89
CA GLY A 124 -4.22 2.22 -3.08
C GLY A 124 -4.61 2.36 -4.55
N THR A 125 -3.84 3.13 -5.34
CA THR A 125 -3.98 3.19 -6.81
C THR A 125 -3.95 1.79 -7.42
N LEU A 126 -2.95 0.99 -7.02
CA LEU A 126 -2.79 -0.37 -7.53
C LEU A 126 -3.88 -1.33 -7.03
N SER A 127 -4.36 -1.17 -5.79
CA SER A 127 -5.49 -1.95 -5.26
C SER A 127 -6.78 -1.71 -6.05
N LEU A 128 -7.07 -0.44 -6.37
CA LEU A 128 -8.22 -0.07 -7.20
C LEU A 128 -8.12 -0.67 -8.61
N LEU A 129 -6.94 -0.57 -9.24
CA LEU A 129 -6.69 -1.16 -10.56
C LEU A 129 -6.86 -2.69 -10.56
N LEU A 130 -6.29 -3.37 -9.58
CA LEU A 130 -6.39 -4.83 -9.46
C LEU A 130 -7.85 -5.26 -9.26
N ALA A 131 -8.59 -4.58 -8.39
CA ALA A 131 -9.99 -4.90 -8.13
C ALA A 131 -10.89 -4.60 -9.35
N ALA A 132 -10.58 -3.55 -10.11
CA ALA A 132 -11.31 -3.24 -11.34
C ALA A 132 -11.04 -4.26 -12.46
N GLN A 133 -9.80 -4.73 -12.61
CA GLN A 133 -9.40 -5.65 -13.66
C GLN A 133 -9.64 -7.12 -13.31
N LEU A 134 -9.61 -7.47 -12.02
CA LEU A 134 -9.68 -8.84 -11.50
C LEU A 134 -10.70 -8.93 -10.34
N PRO A 135 -11.97 -8.53 -10.55
CA PRO A 135 -12.94 -8.37 -9.46
C PRO A 135 -13.18 -9.66 -8.67
N GLU A 136 -13.10 -10.83 -9.32
CA GLU A 136 -13.27 -12.13 -8.69
C GLU A 136 -12.07 -12.57 -7.81
N GLN A 137 -11.00 -11.77 -7.78
CA GLN A 137 -9.76 -12.12 -7.10
C GLN A 137 -9.47 -11.25 -5.88
N VAL A 138 -10.29 -10.21 -5.64
CA VAL A 138 -10.14 -9.28 -4.53
C VAL A 138 -11.41 -9.29 -3.71
N ASP A 139 -11.35 -9.82 -2.48
CA ASP A 139 -12.49 -9.98 -1.59
C ASP A 139 -12.69 -8.80 -0.64
N GLY A 140 -11.77 -7.85 -0.61
CA GLY A 140 -11.89 -6.62 0.17
C GLY A 140 -10.68 -5.70 0.00
N ILE A 141 -10.91 -4.41 0.19
CA ILE A 141 -9.87 -3.38 0.09
C ILE A 141 -9.90 -2.51 1.34
N ILE A 142 -8.73 -2.29 1.94
CA ILE A 142 -8.49 -1.33 3.01
C ILE A 142 -7.45 -0.34 2.48
N ALA A 143 -7.91 0.84 2.07
CA ALA A 143 -7.06 1.87 1.46
C ALA A 143 -6.84 3.04 2.42
N PHE A 144 -5.58 3.32 2.72
CA PHE A 144 -5.15 4.49 3.48
C PHE A 144 -4.63 5.55 2.52
N SER A 145 -5.26 6.74 2.52
CA SER A 145 -4.88 7.87 1.66
C SER A 145 -4.54 7.44 0.23
N PRO A 146 -5.40 6.68 -0.50
CA PRO A 146 -5.08 6.20 -1.84
C PRO A 146 -4.75 7.35 -2.77
N ASN A 147 -3.68 7.21 -3.56
CA ASN A 147 -3.29 8.23 -4.51
C ASN A 147 -4.14 8.16 -5.77
N VAL A 148 -5.27 8.83 -5.75
CA VAL A 148 -6.15 9.01 -6.92
C VAL A 148 -5.87 10.33 -7.64
N GLU A 149 -5.26 11.28 -6.92
CA GLU A 149 -4.77 12.55 -7.45
C GLU A 149 -3.73 13.13 -6.49
N ILE A 150 -2.60 13.57 -7.03
CA ILE A 150 -1.56 14.27 -6.25
C ILE A 150 -2.10 15.66 -5.89
N LYS A 151 -2.07 16.03 -4.60
CA LYS A 151 -2.60 17.33 -4.10
C LYS A 151 -1.98 18.55 -4.78
N SER A 152 -0.72 18.46 -5.18
CA SER A 152 -0.03 19.56 -5.85
C SER A 152 -0.61 19.80 -7.24
N GLY A 153 -1.28 20.93 -7.44
CA GLY A 153 -1.81 21.33 -8.76
C GLY A 153 -0.73 21.48 -9.86
N SER A 154 0.54 21.53 -9.48
CA SER A 154 1.66 21.52 -10.44
C SER A 154 2.07 20.10 -10.87
N ALA A 155 1.50 19.04 -10.31
CA ALA A 155 1.84 17.66 -10.67
C ALA A 155 1.51 17.35 -12.13
N THR A 156 0.44 17.92 -12.69
CA THR A 156 0.05 17.78 -14.09
C THR A 156 1.11 18.32 -15.08
N ILE A 157 1.95 19.27 -14.64
CA ILE A 157 3.07 19.77 -15.45
C ILE A 157 4.08 18.66 -15.76
N LEU A 158 4.22 17.66 -14.86
CA LEU A 158 5.20 16.58 -15.01
C LEU A 158 4.98 15.74 -16.27
N THR A 159 3.75 15.57 -16.68
CA THR A 159 3.34 14.76 -17.85
C THR A 159 3.21 15.56 -19.14
N MET A 160 3.27 16.90 -19.06
CA MET A 160 3.27 17.76 -20.25
C MET A 160 4.56 17.65 -21.07
N PRO A 161 4.54 17.99 -22.36
CA PRO A 161 5.76 18.16 -23.14
C PRO A 161 6.77 19.05 -22.41
N TRP A 162 8.02 18.58 -22.28
CA TRP A 162 9.08 19.25 -21.52
C TRP A 162 8.88 19.30 -19.99
N GLY A 163 7.82 18.69 -19.44
CA GLY A 163 7.46 18.74 -18.01
C GLY A 163 8.60 18.36 -17.08
N LEU A 164 9.35 17.30 -17.38
CA LEU A 164 10.53 16.91 -16.61
C LEU A 164 11.62 17.99 -16.61
N HIS A 165 11.83 18.70 -17.73
CA HIS A 165 12.80 19.78 -17.81
C HIS A 165 12.37 20.98 -16.96
N ILE A 166 11.10 21.33 -17.02
CA ILE A 166 10.48 22.38 -16.20
C ILE A 166 10.61 22.03 -14.71
N ALA A 167 10.25 20.80 -14.32
CA ALA A 167 10.38 20.33 -12.95
C ALA A 167 11.82 20.39 -12.44
N ARG A 168 12.80 19.98 -13.24
CA ARG A 168 14.21 20.06 -12.91
C ARG A 168 14.68 21.51 -12.71
N TRP A 169 14.19 22.42 -13.53
CA TRP A 169 14.49 23.85 -13.39
C TRP A 169 13.88 24.43 -12.11
N MET A 170 12.60 24.14 -11.84
CA MET A 170 11.90 24.59 -10.63
C MET A 170 12.53 24.04 -9.33
N MET A 171 12.96 22.79 -9.34
CA MET A 171 13.57 22.11 -8.19
C MET A 171 15.08 22.38 -8.05
N GLY A 172 15.67 23.10 -8.99
CA GLY A 172 17.11 23.35 -9.00
C GLY A 172 17.98 22.11 -9.20
N GLY A 173 17.43 21.02 -9.77
CA GLY A 173 18.17 19.77 -9.97
C GLY A 173 17.36 18.60 -10.49
N LYS A 174 17.99 17.42 -10.51
CA LYS A 174 17.38 16.18 -11.02
C LYS A 174 16.63 15.36 -9.97
N GLN A 175 16.71 15.78 -8.71
CA GLN A 175 16.17 15.02 -7.57
C GLN A 175 15.27 15.90 -6.72
N ARG A 176 14.18 15.32 -6.20
CA ARG A 176 13.45 15.88 -5.07
C ARG A 176 14.11 15.41 -3.78
N SER A 177 14.23 16.30 -2.81
CA SER A 177 14.72 15.96 -1.48
C SER A 177 14.00 16.79 -0.41
N PHE A 178 13.86 16.20 0.78
CA PHE A 178 13.31 16.85 1.96
C PHE A 178 14.00 16.31 3.22
N GLU A 179 13.99 17.08 4.27
CA GLU A 179 14.50 16.63 5.57
C GLU A 179 13.57 15.60 6.20
N ALA A 180 14.16 14.57 6.79
CA ALA A 180 13.43 13.51 7.46
C ALA A 180 14.29 12.87 8.55
N GLU A 181 13.65 12.28 9.56
CA GLU A 181 14.28 11.56 10.64
C GLU A 181 14.98 10.27 10.16
N ALA A 182 15.95 9.79 10.96
CA ALA A 182 16.68 8.57 10.64
C ALA A 182 15.79 7.32 10.61
N SER A 183 14.76 7.27 11.47
CA SER A 183 13.73 6.23 11.50
C SER A 183 12.96 6.16 10.18
N PHE A 184 12.54 7.30 9.65
CA PHE A 184 11.88 7.42 8.36
C PHE A 184 12.79 6.94 7.22
N LYS A 185 14.03 7.41 7.15
CA LYS A 185 15.00 7.10 6.08
C LYS A 185 15.33 5.61 5.95
N LYS A 186 15.08 4.81 6.99
CA LYS A 186 15.26 3.36 6.92
C LYS A 186 14.28 2.70 5.94
N TYR A 187 13.07 3.21 5.85
CA TYR A 187 11.94 2.55 5.17
C TYR A 187 11.33 3.37 4.04
N TRP A 188 11.64 4.66 3.95
CA TRP A 188 11.25 5.56 2.88
C TRP A 188 12.45 6.21 2.23
N TYR A 189 12.22 6.72 1.01
CA TYR A 189 13.16 7.62 0.36
C TYR A 189 12.76 9.06 0.62
N ASN A 190 13.67 9.84 1.21
CA ASN A 190 13.55 11.28 1.35
C ASN A 190 14.32 12.05 0.25
N ARG A 191 15.00 11.32 -0.64
CA ARG A 191 15.70 11.85 -1.82
C ARG A 191 15.58 10.86 -2.97
N TYR A 192 15.06 11.31 -4.11
CA TYR A 192 14.79 10.46 -5.27
C TYR A 192 14.71 11.27 -6.56
N ARG A 193 14.80 10.57 -7.69
CA ARG A 193 14.81 11.15 -9.04
C ARG A 193 13.42 11.66 -9.44
N LEU A 194 13.39 12.83 -10.13
CA LEU A 194 12.16 13.42 -10.66
C LEU A 194 11.51 12.56 -11.75
N GLU A 195 12.30 11.73 -12.45
CA GLU A 195 11.81 10.75 -13.40
C GLU A 195 10.77 9.81 -12.77
N GLY A 196 11.01 9.37 -11.52
CA GLY A 196 10.04 8.55 -10.79
C GLY A 196 8.71 9.27 -10.53
N LEU A 197 8.74 10.59 -10.24
CA LEU A 197 7.51 11.38 -10.09
C LEU A 197 6.73 11.53 -11.40
N VAL A 198 7.42 11.69 -12.52
CA VAL A 198 6.78 11.71 -13.86
C VAL A 198 6.04 10.40 -14.10
N GLN A 199 6.67 9.28 -13.80
CA GLN A 199 6.06 7.97 -13.99
C GLN A 199 4.91 7.71 -13.00
N LEU A 200 5.01 8.20 -11.77
CA LEU A 200 3.92 8.14 -10.81
C LEU A 200 2.71 8.94 -11.30
N GLN A 201 2.93 10.18 -11.78
CA GLN A 201 1.86 11.02 -12.33
C GLN A 201 1.20 10.35 -13.55
N ASN A 202 2.00 9.78 -14.45
CA ASN A 202 1.47 9.00 -15.58
C ASN A 202 0.59 7.83 -15.11
N LEU A 203 1.01 7.09 -14.10
CA LEU A 203 0.21 6.01 -13.52
C LEU A 203 -1.14 6.54 -13.05
N VAL A 204 -1.16 7.60 -12.24
CA VAL A 204 -2.40 8.16 -11.67
C VAL A 204 -3.32 8.69 -12.77
N GLU A 205 -2.82 9.53 -13.69
CA GLU A 205 -3.63 10.16 -14.74
C GLU A 205 -4.28 9.16 -15.69
N HIS A 206 -3.62 8.04 -15.97
CA HIS A 206 -4.13 7.05 -16.94
C HIS A 206 -4.89 5.90 -16.29
N SER A 207 -4.96 5.84 -14.97
CA SER A 207 -5.60 4.73 -14.28
C SER A 207 -6.70 5.14 -13.30
N MET A 208 -6.63 6.33 -12.72
CA MET A 208 -7.64 6.81 -11.76
C MET A 208 -8.76 7.54 -12.49
N LEU A 209 -9.58 6.75 -13.17
CA LEU A 209 -10.65 7.19 -14.04
C LEU A 209 -12.00 6.69 -13.52
N PRO A 210 -13.12 7.36 -13.87
CA PRO A 210 -14.46 6.95 -13.44
C PRO A 210 -14.78 5.48 -13.73
N GLU A 211 -14.39 4.97 -14.89
CA GLU A 211 -14.58 3.57 -15.27
C GLU A 211 -13.81 2.59 -14.37
N THR A 212 -12.63 2.95 -13.90
CA THR A 212 -11.89 2.16 -12.93
C THR A 212 -12.63 2.10 -11.59
N PHE A 213 -13.13 3.22 -11.10
CA PHE A 213 -13.85 3.29 -9.82
C PHE A 213 -15.15 2.50 -9.88
N GLN A 214 -15.93 2.67 -10.94
CA GLN A 214 -17.21 1.97 -11.16
C GLN A 214 -17.05 0.45 -11.29
N ALA A 215 -15.90 -0.02 -11.76
CA ALA A 215 -15.61 -1.44 -11.89
C ALA A 215 -15.24 -2.12 -10.54
N VAL A 216 -14.88 -1.35 -9.51
CA VAL A 216 -14.56 -1.88 -8.17
C VAL A 216 -15.85 -2.29 -7.46
N GLN A 217 -16.04 -3.58 -7.19
CA GLN A 217 -17.22 -4.15 -6.52
C GLN A 217 -16.92 -4.69 -5.11
N ALA A 218 -15.63 -4.89 -4.79
CA ALA A 218 -15.20 -5.44 -3.51
C ALA A 218 -15.57 -4.51 -2.34
N PRO A 219 -15.88 -5.02 -1.13
CA PRO A 219 -16.00 -4.22 0.08
C PRO A 219 -14.80 -3.27 0.23
N PHE A 220 -15.08 -1.99 0.54
CA PHE A 220 -14.06 -0.94 0.47
C PHE A 220 -14.03 -0.07 1.73
N PHE A 221 -12.85 0.02 2.35
CA PHE A 221 -12.56 0.98 3.42
C PHE A 221 -11.64 2.07 2.91
N LEU A 222 -12.07 3.34 3.08
CA LEU A 222 -11.27 4.53 2.85
C LEU A 222 -10.90 5.18 4.18
N GLY A 223 -9.61 5.22 4.51
CA GLY A 223 -9.07 6.00 5.63
C GLY A 223 -8.20 7.13 5.13
N TYR A 224 -8.33 8.34 5.68
CA TYR A 224 -7.52 9.49 5.28
C TYR A 224 -7.31 10.48 6.43
N TYR A 225 -6.20 11.22 6.40
CA TYR A 225 -5.93 12.28 7.35
C TYR A 225 -6.71 13.55 6.99
N TYR A 226 -7.60 13.95 7.87
CA TYR A 226 -8.30 15.23 7.78
C TYR A 226 -8.78 15.68 9.15
N LYS A 227 -8.34 16.85 9.58
CA LYS A 227 -8.79 17.54 10.78
C LYS A 227 -9.55 18.81 10.42
N ASN A 228 -9.03 19.59 9.49
CA ASN A 228 -9.63 20.80 8.92
C ASN A 228 -8.85 21.16 7.64
N GLU A 229 -9.25 22.25 6.95
CA GLU A 229 -8.63 22.70 5.69
C GLU A 229 -7.12 23.00 5.79
N ALA A 230 -6.64 23.41 6.97
CA ALA A 230 -5.23 23.72 7.17
C ALA A 230 -4.41 22.52 7.66
N GLU A 231 -5.09 21.53 8.27
CA GLU A 231 -4.49 20.33 8.85
C GLU A 231 -5.11 19.10 8.22
N GLN A 232 -4.58 18.68 7.10
CA GLN A 232 -5.05 17.55 6.29
C GLN A 232 -3.92 16.92 5.50
N ASP A 233 -4.20 15.81 4.81
CA ASP A 233 -3.23 15.17 3.93
C ASP A 233 -2.63 16.17 2.94
N GLU A 234 -1.29 16.27 2.93
CA GLU A 234 -0.55 17.19 2.06
C GLU A 234 0.02 16.52 0.80
N VAL A 235 -0.15 15.21 0.68
CA VAL A 235 0.39 14.42 -0.42
C VAL A 235 -0.64 14.18 -1.52
N VAL A 236 -1.86 13.78 -1.13
CA VAL A 236 -2.94 13.43 -2.04
C VAL A 236 -4.17 14.32 -1.85
N SER A 237 -4.98 14.44 -2.90
CA SER A 237 -6.19 15.25 -2.94
C SER A 237 -7.33 14.56 -2.20
N ILE A 238 -7.78 15.12 -1.06
CA ILE A 238 -8.94 14.62 -0.32
C ILE A 238 -10.22 14.73 -1.16
N PRO A 239 -10.51 15.86 -1.82
CA PRO A 239 -11.69 15.94 -2.70
C PRO A 239 -11.71 14.83 -3.76
N ALA A 240 -10.58 14.53 -4.39
CA ALA A 240 -10.51 13.46 -5.39
C ALA A 240 -10.72 12.06 -4.77
N MET A 241 -10.21 11.82 -3.55
CA MET A 241 -10.49 10.55 -2.83
C MET A 241 -11.97 10.39 -2.51
N LEU A 242 -12.64 11.45 -2.09
CA LEU A 242 -14.07 11.41 -1.78
C LEU A 242 -14.92 11.24 -3.05
N ASP A 243 -14.57 11.93 -4.12
CA ASP A 243 -15.22 11.77 -5.43
C ASP A 243 -15.05 10.35 -5.97
N MET A 244 -13.85 9.77 -5.87
CA MET A 244 -13.60 8.36 -6.18
C MET A 244 -14.50 7.44 -5.34
N TYR A 245 -14.57 7.66 -4.02
CA TYR A 245 -15.37 6.83 -3.12
C TYR A 245 -16.86 6.82 -3.48
N GLU A 246 -17.42 7.95 -3.86
CA GLU A 246 -18.81 8.06 -4.32
C GLU A 246 -19.05 7.31 -5.65
N GLN A 247 -18.02 7.23 -6.51
CA GLN A 247 -18.09 6.56 -7.80
C GLN A 247 -17.83 5.04 -7.75
N LEU A 248 -17.43 4.48 -6.59
CA LEU A 248 -17.20 3.04 -6.48
C LEU A 248 -18.47 2.24 -6.81
N GLY A 249 -18.31 1.18 -7.60
CA GLY A 249 -19.37 0.21 -7.86
C GLY A 249 -19.72 -0.68 -6.65
N THR A 250 -18.97 -0.58 -5.57
CA THR A 250 -19.21 -1.24 -4.29
C THR A 250 -20.54 -0.78 -3.68
N PRO A 251 -21.43 -1.69 -3.25
CA PRO A 251 -22.66 -1.33 -2.54
C PRO A 251 -22.38 -0.48 -1.28
N ASP A 252 -23.22 0.53 -1.01
CA ASP A 252 -23.04 1.44 0.14
C ASP A 252 -22.96 0.70 1.49
N THR A 253 -23.63 -0.43 1.63
CA THR A 253 -23.58 -1.27 2.83
C THR A 253 -22.25 -1.97 3.05
N LEU A 254 -21.39 -2.02 2.02
CA LEU A 254 -20.08 -2.68 2.03
C LEU A 254 -18.93 -1.68 1.91
N LYS A 255 -19.22 -0.38 1.91
CA LYS A 255 -18.17 0.64 1.89
C LYS A 255 -18.22 1.53 3.13
N ARG A 256 -17.05 1.95 3.60
CA ARG A 256 -16.88 2.84 4.75
C ARG A 256 -15.79 3.85 4.48
N GLN A 257 -16.03 5.12 4.78
CA GLN A 257 -15.00 6.16 4.79
C GLN A 257 -14.82 6.72 6.20
N VAL A 258 -13.58 7.02 6.58
CA VAL A 258 -13.21 7.55 7.89
C VAL A 258 -12.14 8.62 7.75
N ALA A 259 -12.44 9.83 8.21
CA ALA A 259 -11.45 10.86 8.44
C ALA A 259 -10.78 10.66 9.81
N PHE A 260 -9.46 10.69 9.84
CA PHE A 260 -8.68 10.54 11.06
C PHE A 260 -8.02 11.88 11.44
N PRO A 261 -8.61 12.66 12.36
CA PRO A 261 -8.13 14.02 12.64
C PRO A 261 -6.81 14.08 13.43
N ASN A 262 -6.44 12.99 14.09
CA ASN A 262 -5.32 12.98 15.04
C ASN A 262 -4.10 12.21 14.56
N VAL A 263 -4.14 11.60 13.37
CA VAL A 263 -3.00 10.81 12.86
C VAL A 263 -1.83 11.69 12.37
N ALA A 264 -2.12 12.95 12.06
CA ALA A 264 -1.16 14.00 11.67
C ALA A 264 -0.23 13.66 10.50
N ASN A 265 -0.49 12.57 9.76
CA ASN A 265 0.37 12.11 8.67
C ASN A 265 -0.40 11.37 7.57
N HIS A 266 0.13 11.43 6.35
CA HIS A 266 -0.35 10.70 5.18
C HIS A 266 -0.31 9.17 5.37
N ALA A 267 0.75 8.63 5.99
CA ALA A 267 0.91 7.20 6.26
C ALA A 267 0.28 6.83 7.61
N LEU A 268 -1.06 6.82 7.65
CA LEU A 268 -1.85 6.70 8.88
C LEU A 268 -1.60 5.40 9.67
N ALA A 269 -1.19 4.33 8.99
CA ALA A 269 -1.05 2.99 9.56
C ALA A 269 0.37 2.69 10.09
N SER A 270 1.29 3.66 9.97
CA SER A 270 2.70 3.47 10.33
C SER A 270 3.02 3.99 11.73
N GLU A 271 3.62 3.13 12.56
CA GLU A 271 4.13 3.52 13.88
C GLU A 271 5.30 4.53 13.83
N VAL A 272 5.91 4.71 12.66
CA VAL A 272 7.04 5.65 12.49
C VAL A 272 6.56 7.10 12.43
N VAL A 273 5.34 7.34 11.92
CA VAL A 273 4.87 8.70 11.61
C VAL A 273 3.45 9.02 12.06
N SER A 274 2.61 8.02 12.34
CA SER A 274 1.23 8.25 12.78
C SER A 274 1.18 8.54 14.28
N GLU A 275 0.38 9.54 14.67
CA GLU A 275 0.18 9.93 16.07
C GLU A 275 -1.05 9.26 16.71
N ASP A 276 -1.91 8.58 15.92
CA ASP A 276 -3.13 7.93 16.42
C ASP A 276 -3.42 6.59 15.75
N LEU A 277 -2.57 5.61 16.01
CA LEU A 277 -2.76 4.24 15.52
C LEU A 277 -3.98 3.55 16.16
N GLU A 278 -4.41 3.99 17.34
CA GLU A 278 -5.53 3.36 18.06
C GLU A 278 -6.86 3.57 17.33
N SER A 279 -7.12 4.78 16.85
CA SER A 279 -8.32 5.04 16.07
C SER A 279 -8.29 4.33 14.71
N VAL A 280 -7.12 4.28 14.04
CA VAL A 280 -6.95 3.55 12.78
C VAL A 280 -7.24 2.05 13.00
N ARG A 281 -6.62 1.44 14.01
CA ARG A 281 -6.85 0.04 14.40
C ARG A 281 -8.32 -0.27 14.64
N ARG A 282 -8.99 0.54 15.44
CA ARG A 282 -10.39 0.37 15.79
C ARG A 282 -11.29 0.38 14.57
N GLU A 283 -11.13 1.34 13.67
CA GLU A 283 -12.00 1.48 12.49
C GLU A 283 -11.71 0.39 11.43
N VAL A 284 -10.45 0.01 11.26
CA VAL A 284 -10.06 -1.10 10.38
C VAL A 284 -10.66 -2.43 10.86
N PHE A 285 -10.58 -2.71 12.16
CA PHE A 285 -11.13 -3.95 12.72
C PHE A 285 -12.65 -3.95 12.66
N ARG A 286 -13.30 -2.81 12.90
CA ARG A 286 -14.75 -2.69 12.75
C ARG A 286 -15.18 -2.97 11.31
N PHE A 287 -14.51 -2.40 10.31
CA PHE A 287 -14.79 -2.70 8.90
C PHE A 287 -14.60 -4.19 8.58
N ALA A 288 -13.51 -4.78 9.05
CA ALA A 288 -13.24 -6.21 8.85
C ALA A 288 -14.36 -7.10 9.40
N GLU A 289 -14.90 -6.77 10.56
CA GLU A 289 -15.96 -7.53 11.22
C GLU A 289 -17.34 -7.27 10.58
N GLU A 290 -17.69 -6.02 10.27
CA GLU A 290 -19.01 -5.63 9.77
C GLU A 290 -19.17 -5.84 8.26
N ALA A 291 -18.15 -5.53 7.44
CA ALA A 291 -18.26 -5.58 5.98
C ALA A 291 -17.62 -6.84 5.36
N LEU A 292 -16.50 -7.32 5.91
CA LEU A 292 -15.84 -8.53 5.40
C LEU A 292 -16.31 -9.81 6.12
N GLY A 293 -17.01 -9.69 7.26
CA GLY A 293 -17.49 -10.82 8.03
C GLY A 293 -16.38 -11.64 8.72
N LEU A 294 -15.21 -11.01 8.96
CA LEU A 294 -14.13 -11.66 9.68
C LEU A 294 -14.48 -11.76 11.17
N SER A 295 -14.08 -12.87 11.79
CA SER A 295 -14.23 -13.07 13.23
C SER A 295 -12.86 -13.14 13.89
N PRO A 296 -12.62 -12.39 14.98
CA PRO A 296 -11.36 -12.46 15.71
C PRO A 296 -11.07 -13.87 16.22
N LEU A 297 -9.82 -14.29 16.13
CA LEU A 297 -9.38 -15.54 16.76
C LEU A 297 -9.52 -15.43 18.29
N PRO A 298 -9.93 -16.53 18.97
CA PRO A 298 -9.89 -16.58 20.43
C PRO A 298 -8.52 -16.20 20.99
N GLN A 299 -8.47 -15.41 22.06
CA GLN A 299 -7.21 -14.92 22.64
C GLN A 299 -6.17 -16.01 22.98
N ARG A 300 -6.63 -17.27 23.20
CA ARG A 300 -5.74 -18.43 23.48
C ARG A 300 -5.06 -19.00 22.23
N ALA A 301 -5.52 -18.66 21.02
CA ALA A 301 -4.97 -19.16 19.75
C ALA A 301 -3.98 -18.17 19.08
N ARG A 302 -3.72 -17.01 19.69
CA ARG A 302 -2.73 -16.06 19.13
C ARG A 302 -1.34 -16.63 19.30
N PRO A 303 -0.59 -16.90 18.22
CA PRO A 303 0.79 -17.33 18.32
C PRO A 303 1.61 -16.20 18.95
N LEU A 304 2.33 -16.51 20.02
CA LEU A 304 3.33 -15.61 20.59
C LEU A 304 4.52 -15.56 19.64
N HIS A 305 4.49 -14.68 18.65
CA HIS A 305 5.70 -14.38 17.89
C HIS A 305 6.68 -13.66 18.84
N LYS A 306 7.65 -14.43 19.35
CA LYS A 306 8.87 -13.82 19.87
C LYS A 306 9.49 -13.04 18.71
N ALA A 307 9.66 -11.73 18.91
CA ALA A 307 10.46 -10.90 18.04
C ALA A 307 11.81 -11.60 17.83
N ALA A 308 12.10 -12.01 16.61
CA ALA A 308 13.46 -12.34 16.24
C ALA A 308 14.25 -11.02 16.30
N GLN A 309 15.19 -10.97 17.26
CA GLN A 309 16.20 -9.93 17.40
C GLN A 309 17.12 -9.90 16.17
#